data_f3b2678c9842c3c1046fe6f29598e5bb
#
_entry.id   f3b2678c9842c3c1046fe6f29598e5bb
#
_cell.length_a   1.000
_cell.length_b   1.000
_cell.length_c   1.000
_cell.angle_alpha   90.00
_cell.angle_beta   90.00
_cell.angle_gamma   90.00
#
_symmetry.space_group_name_H-M   'P 1'
#
loop_
_entity.id
_entity.type
_entity.pdbx_description
1 polymer ?
#
loop_
_entity_poly.entity_id
_entity_poly.type
_entity_poly.pdbx_seq_one_letter_code
_entity_poly.pdbx_strand_id
1 'polypeptide(L)'
;MSLDDDRPTAEELAVRLQYSARLASVGKLASSAAHEINQPLNVIRMAAFNVRRAIQKGTLDPKSALVKLERIDSQIARAARLVGGMKAFSPTTTADTPTAINPTEALTTALELMAKRFTAADVELIHEPRTGDETVQAAPSALQELVIHLLDNAIEAYSDIPERNPLLVNEDVPPRWVRVVEAVHEQDFIITIEDAAGGLAAEIADRAFLPFVTTAENGSHAGLGLTVCASLAASLGGAVTLDPTELGLVATVRLPLVSAF
;
A
#
# COMPACT_ATOMS: atom_id res chain seq x y z
N MET A 1 14.31 54.11 -1.05
CA MET A 1 13.77 53.08 -1.94
C MET A 1 14.44 51.78 -1.48
N SER A 2 13.69 51.07 -0.66
CA SER A 2 14.19 49.91 0.11
C SER A 2 14.14 48.65 -0.78
N LEU A 3 15.30 47.98 -0.94
CA LEU A 3 15.49 46.78 -1.74
C LEU A 3 15.47 45.49 -0.87
N ASP A 4 14.61 45.45 0.16
CA ASP A 4 14.72 44.39 1.18
C ASP A 4 13.45 43.51 1.37
N ASP A 5 12.56 43.44 0.36
CA ASP A 5 11.27 42.75 0.54
C ASP A 5 11.06 41.54 -0.39
N ASP A 6 12.11 40.94 -0.95
CA ASP A 6 11.96 39.82 -1.90
C ASP A 6 12.64 38.51 -1.43
N ARG A 7 12.83 38.33 -0.12
CA ARG A 7 13.32 37.05 0.43
C ARG A 7 12.13 36.19 0.79
N PRO A 8 12.01 34.98 0.18
CA PRO A 8 10.94 34.07 0.52
C PRO A 8 10.98 33.74 2.02
N THR A 9 9.83 33.75 2.64
CA THR A 9 9.67 33.38 4.06
C THR A 9 10.14 31.94 4.30
N ALA A 10 10.48 31.60 5.54
CA ALA A 10 10.86 30.23 5.91
C ALA A 10 9.74 29.22 5.55
N GLU A 11 8.48 29.65 5.60
CA GLU A 11 7.30 28.87 5.26
C GLU A 11 7.20 28.63 3.74
N GLU A 12 7.44 29.65 2.92
CA GLU A 12 7.51 29.52 1.45
C GLU A 12 8.68 28.63 0.99
N LEU A 13 9.83 28.72 1.68
CA LEU A 13 10.96 27.84 1.42
C LEU A 13 10.65 26.39 1.80
N ALA A 14 9.99 26.15 2.93
CA ALA A 14 9.56 24.81 3.35
C ALA A 14 8.58 24.19 2.34
N VAL A 15 7.59 24.95 1.88
CA VAL A 15 6.63 24.51 0.84
C VAL A 15 7.35 24.19 -0.48
N ARG A 16 8.29 25.04 -0.92
CA ARG A 16 9.09 24.80 -2.14
C ARG A 16 9.99 23.58 -2.01
N LEU A 17 10.60 23.35 -0.84
CA LEU A 17 11.41 22.17 -0.57
C LEU A 17 10.57 20.90 -0.54
N GLN A 18 9.39 20.92 0.08
CA GLN A 18 8.45 19.79 0.03
C GLN A 18 8.00 19.51 -1.40
N TYR A 19 7.68 20.54 -2.17
CA TYR A 19 7.28 20.37 -3.56
C TYR A 19 8.41 19.79 -4.43
N SER A 20 9.65 20.29 -4.27
CA SER A 20 10.81 19.80 -5.01
C SER A 20 11.20 18.37 -4.61
N ALA A 21 11.08 18.00 -3.33
CA ALA A 21 11.30 16.64 -2.86
C ALA A 21 10.22 15.68 -3.42
N ARG A 22 8.95 16.13 -3.49
CA ARG A 22 7.87 15.39 -4.16
C ARG A 22 8.13 15.18 -5.64
N LEU A 23 8.54 16.23 -6.36
CA LEU A 23 8.88 16.11 -7.79
C LEU A 23 10.06 15.17 -8.03
N ALA A 24 11.09 15.22 -7.20
CA ALA A 24 12.24 14.31 -7.28
C ALA A 24 11.81 12.85 -7.04
N SER A 25 10.92 12.62 -6.08
CA SER A 25 10.35 11.29 -5.80
C SER A 25 9.50 10.79 -6.97
N VAL A 26 8.64 11.64 -7.53
CA VAL A 26 7.83 11.32 -8.73
C VAL A 26 8.73 11.02 -9.94
N GLY A 27 9.83 11.75 -10.13
CA GLY A 27 10.78 11.51 -11.23
C GLY A 27 11.48 10.14 -11.11
N LYS A 28 11.93 9.78 -9.89
CA LYS A 28 12.50 8.45 -9.62
C LYS A 28 11.45 7.35 -9.79
N LEU A 29 10.24 7.57 -9.28
CA LEU A 29 9.12 6.66 -9.44
C LEU A 29 8.76 6.44 -10.91
N ALA A 30 8.68 7.51 -11.73
CA ALA A 30 8.35 7.40 -13.14
C ALA A 30 9.37 6.56 -13.93
N SER A 31 10.67 6.72 -13.65
CA SER A 31 11.72 5.93 -14.31
C SER A 31 11.67 4.46 -13.90
N SER A 32 11.52 4.18 -12.62
CA SER A 32 11.42 2.82 -12.08
C SER A 32 10.11 2.15 -12.55
N ALA A 33 9.00 2.87 -12.50
CA ALA A 33 7.70 2.40 -12.98
C ALA A 33 7.70 2.07 -14.47
N ALA A 34 8.33 2.90 -15.30
CA ALA A 34 8.48 2.59 -16.73
C ALA A 34 9.25 1.28 -16.95
N HIS A 35 10.29 1.02 -16.15
CA HIS A 35 11.02 -0.24 -16.20
C HIS A 35 10.14 -1.41 -15.78
N GLU A 36 9.42 -1.31 -14.65
CA GLU A 36 8.54 -2.36 -14.14
C GLU A 36 7.34 -2.64 -15.05
N ILE A 37 6.77 -1.63 -15.73
CA ILE A 37 5.70 -1.82 -16.73
C ILE A 37 6.25 -2.48 -17.99
N ASN A 38 7.47 -2.15 -18.42
CA ASN A 38 8.06 -2.75 -19.61
C ASN A 38 8.35 -4.25 -19.43
N GLN A 39 8.59 -4.74 -18.21
CA GLN A 39 8.80 -6.16 -17.93
C GLN A 39 7.60 -7.02 -18.34
N PRO A 40 6.37 -6.85 -17.79
CA PRO A 40 5.21 -7.62 -18.19
C PRO A 40 4.88 -7.45 -19.68
N LEU A 41 5.04 -6.25 -20.24
CA LEU A 41 4.82 -6.00 -21.68
C LEU A 41 5.78 -6.82 -22.55
N ASN A 42 7.04 -6.98 -22.16
CA ASN A 42 8.00 -7.83 -22.85
C ASN A 42 7.61 -9.31 -22.78
N VAL A 43 7.14 -9.80 -21.62
CA VAL A 43 6.66 -11.18 -21.46
C VAL A 43 5.43 -11.43 -22.36
N ILE A 44 4.46 -10.52 -22.36
CA ILE A 44 3.27 -10.56 -23.22
C ILE A 44 3.70 -10.65 -24.69
N ARG A 45 4.59 -9.75 -25.12
CA ARG A 45 5.09 -9.71 -26.50
C ARG A 45 5.75 -11.02 -26.91
N MET A 46 6.60 -11.59 -26.04
CA MET A 46 7.28 -12.88 -26.30
C MET A 46 6.29 -14.05 -26.35
N ALA A 47 5.32 -14.11 -25.45
CA ALA A 47 4.31 -15.16 -25.45
C ALA A 47 3.45 -15.10 -26.72
N ALA A 48 2.97 -13.91 -27.08
CA ALA A 48 2.21 -13.69 -28.32
C ALA A 48 3.00 -14.02 -29.57
N PHE A 49 4.30 -13.63 -29.64
CA PHE A 49 5.20 -13.98 -30.77
C PHE A 49 5.34 -15.49 -30.89
N ASN A 50 5.54 -16.22 -29.79
CA ASN A 50 5.71 -17.67 -29.82
C ASN A 50 4.42 -18.39 -30.27
N VAL A 51 3.23 -17.95 -29.81
CA VAL A 51 1.95 -18.49 -30.32
C VAL A 51 1.79 -18.26 -31.79
N ARG A 52 2.01 -17.03 -32.27
CA ARG A 52 1.93 -16.68 -33.69
C ARG A 52 2.87 -17.51 -34.53
N ARG A 53 4.14 -17.69 -34.11
CA ARG A 53 5.13 -18.50 -34.80
C ARG A 53 4.74 -19.98 -34.91
N ALA A 54 4.14 -20.52 -33.83
CA ALA A 54 3.66 -21.90 -33.79
C ALA A 54 2.48 -22.10 -34.78
N ILE A 55 1.55 -21.13 -34.85
CA ILE A 55 0.47 -21.13 -35.84
C ILE A 55 1.03 -21.13 -37.26
N GLN A 56 1.96 -20.21 -37.57
CA GLN A 56 2.56 -20.10 -38.92
C GLN A 56 3.30 -21.35 -39.36
N LYS A 57 3.89 -22.10 -38.42
CA LYS A 57 4.60 -23.34 -38.67
C LYS A 57 3.70 -24.59 -38.68
N GLY A 58 2.42 -24.47 -38.35
CA GLY A 58 1.53 -25.60 -38.19
C GLY A 58 1.89 -26.52 -37.01
N THR A 59 2.66 -26.01 -36.02
CA THR A 59 3.15 -26.75 -34.86
C THR A 59 2.46 -26.31 -33.57
N LEU A 60 1.30 -25.62 -33.66
CA LEU A 60 0.57 -25.17 -32.49
C LEU A 60 -0.05 -26.36 -31.74
N ASP A 61 0.42 -26.59 -30.52
CA ASP A 61 -0.24 -27.47 -29.58
C ASP A 61 -1.25 -26.68 -28.74
N PRO A 62 -2.53 -27.05 -28.71
CA PRO A 62 -3.56 -26.32 -27.97
C PRO A 62 -3.28 -26.15 -26.47
N LYS A 63 -2.74 -27.18 -25.80
CA LYS A 63 -2.37 -27.10 -24.38
C LYS A 63 -1.28 -26.08 -24.14
N SER A 64 -0.21 -26.12 -24.96
CA SER A 64 0.88 -25.14 -24.89
C SER A 64 0.42 -23.72 -25.22
N ALA A 65 -0.58 -23.57 -26.11
CA ALA A 65 -1.17 -22.27 -26.41
C ALA A 65 -1.94 -21.71 -25.23
N LEU A 66 -2.76 -22.52 -24.55
CA LEU A 66 -3.50 -22.11 -23.34
C LEU A 66 -2.57 -21.61 -22.23
N VAL A 67 -1.52 -22.35 -21.91
CA VAL A 67 -0.51 -21.92 -20.92
C VAL A 67 0.10 -20.57 -21.28
N LYS A 68 0.37 -20.30 -22.57
CA LYS A 68 0.92 -19.01 -22.99
C LYS A 68 -0.11 -17.87 -22.91
N LEU A 69 -1.40 -18.16 -23.18
CA LEU A 69 -2.48 -17.18 -23.01
C LEU A 69 -2.73 -16.85 -21.53
N GLU A 70 -2.77 -17.85 -20.66
CA GLU A 70 -2.85 -17.65 -19.21
C GLU A 70 -1.69 -16.79 -18.68
N ARG A 71 -0.49 -17.03 -19.22
CA ARG A 71 0.66 -16.19 -18.89
C ARG A 71 0.49 -14.75 -19.37
N ILE A 72 -0.11 -14.53 -20.55
CA ILE A 72 -0.44 -13.18 -21.03
C ILE A 72 -1.42 -12.51 -20.08
N ASP A 73 -2.51 -13.19 -19.71
CA ASP A 73 -3.54 -12.64 -18.83
C ASP A 73 -2.96 -12.27 -17.44
N SER A 74 -2.11 -13.12 -16.87
CA SER A 74 -1.43 -12.83 -15.61
C SER A 74 -0.53 -11.58 -15.69
N GLN A 75 0.17 -11.39 -16.81
CA GLN A 75 1.03 -10.22 -17.01
C GLN A 75 0.22 -8.94 -17.29
N ILE A 76 -0.94 -9.02 -17.93
CA ILE A 76 -1.88 -7.90 -18.09
C ILE A 76 -2.38 -7.46 -16.71
N ALA A 77 -2.80 -8.41 -15.87
CA ALA A 77 -3.24 -8.12 -14.50
C ALA A 77 -2.12 -7.46 -13.68
N ARG A 78 -0.86 -7.93 -13.82
CA ARG A 78 0.30 -7.31 -13.17
C ARG A 78 0.51 -5.86 -13.64
N ALA A 79 0.49 -5.62 -14.95
CA ALA A 79 0.64 -4.27 -15.50
C ALA A 79 -0.47 -3.32 -15.03
N ALA A 80 -1.72 -3.81 -14.97
CA ALA A 80 -2.85 -3.03 -14.46
C ALA A 80 -2.67 -2.62 -12.98
N ARG A 81 -2.17 -3.53 -12.13
CA ARG A 81 -1.85 -3.21 -10.73
C ARG A 81 -0.75 -2.15 -10.60
N LEU A 82 0.33 -2.25 -11.39
CA LEU A 82 1.41 -1.25 -11.44
C LEU A 82 0.85 0.13 -11.79
N VAL A 83 0.02 0.23 -12.82
CA VAL A 83 -0.62 1.50 -13.23
C VAL A 83 -1.60 2.00 -12.17
N GLY A 84 -2.35 1.11 -11.52
CA GLY A 84 -3.25 1.45 -10.41
C GLY A 84 -2.50 2.06 -9.23
N GLY A 85 -1.41 1.42 -8.79
CA GLY A 85 -0.56 1.93 -7.73
C GLY A 85 0.08 3.29 -8.07
N MET A 86 0.41 3.54 -9.35
CA MET A 86 0.94 4.84 -9.77
C MET A 86 -0.10 5.96 -9.71
N LYS A 87 -1.39 5.67 -9.90
CA LYS A 87 -2.46 6.68 -9.77
C LYS A 87 -2.56 7.23 -8.35
N ALA A 88 -2.25 6.42 -7.34
CA ALA A 88 -2.24 6.86 -5.95
C ALA A 88 -1.16 7.91 -5.64
N PHE A 89 -0.12 8.03 -6.49
CA PHE A 89 0.87 9.12 -6.41
C PHE A 89 0.45 10.38 -7.17
N SER A 90 -0.58 10.29 -8.02
CA SER A 90 -1.14 11.47 -8.67
C SER A 90 -1.98 12.23 -7.65
N PRO A 91 -1.82 13.55 -7.51
CA PRO A 91 -2.73 14.32 -6.66
C PRO A 91 -4.14 14.04 -7.14
N THR A 92 -4.94 13.42 -6.28
CA THR A 92 -6.35 13.14 -6.56
C THR A 92 -7.01 14.49 -6.82
N THR A 93 -7.47 14.71 -8.04
CA THR A 93 -8.13 15.95 -8.49
C THR A 93 -9.49 16.17 -7.82
N THR A 94 -9.88 15.27 -6.91
CA THR A 94 -11.05 15.34 -6.04
C THR A 94 -10.64 15.28 -4.58
N ALA A 95 -9.53 15.96 -4.22
CA ALA A 95 -9.11 16.00 -2.84
C ALA A 95 -10.17 16.75 -2.03
N ASP A 96 -10.83 16.04 -1.14
CA ASP A 96 -11.50 16.68 -0.01
C ASP A 96 -10.48 17.60 0.64
N THR A 97 -10.87 18.84 0.87
CA THR A 97 -10.00 19.78 1.58
C THR A 97 -9.75 19.21 2.97
N PRO A 98 -8.49 19.17 3.46
CA PRO A 98 -8.23 18.73 4.82
C PRO A 98 -9.05 19.53 5.82
N THR A 99 -9.84 18.85 6.64
CA THR A 99 -10.68 19.43 7.70
C THR A 99 -10.42 18.69 9.00
N ALA A 100 -10.85 19.27 10.10
CA ALA A 100 -10.85 18.55 11.38
C ALA A 100 -11.92 17.45 11.30
N ILE A 101 -11.48 16.20 11.31
CA ILE A 101 -12.34 15.00 11.24
C ILE A 101 -12.12 14.12 12.47
N ASN A 102 -13.14 13.34 12.83
CA ASN A 102 -12.95 12.22 13.74
C ASN A 102 -12.31 11.06 12.98
N PRO A 103 -11.08 10.63 13.33
CA PRO A 103 -10.38 9.57 12.60
C PRO A 103 -11.05 8.21 12.74
N THR A 104 -11.77 7.93 13.84
CA THR A 104 -12.52 6.69 14.05
C THR A 104 -13.63 6.50 13.02
N GLU A 105 -14.32 7.59 12.60
CA GLU A 105 -15.35 7.50 11.55
C GLU A 105 -14.76 7.12 10.19
N ALA A 106 -13.63 7.73 9.82
CA ALA A 106 -12.93 7.41 8.57
C ALA A 106 -12.40 5.96 8.58
N LEU A 107 -11.87 5.52 9.73
CA LEU A 107 -11.40 4.14 9.93
C LEU A 107 -12.56 3.14 9.82
N THR A 108 -13.68 3.38 10.49
CA THR A 108 -14.88 2.52 10.41
C THR A 108 -15.35 2.35 8.98
N THR A 109 -15.41 3.44 8.22
CA THR A 109 -15.77 3.38 6.79
C THR A 109 -14.80 2.51 5.97
N ALA A 110 -13.49 2.63 6.22
CA ALA A 110 -12.49 1.81 5.55
C ALA A 110 -12.65 0.31 5.88
N LEU A 111 -12.92 -0.02 7.16
CA LEU A 111 -13.15 -1.39 7.61
C LEU A 111 -14.42 -2.00 6.97
N GLU A 112 -15.50 -1.23 6.86
CA GLU A 112 -16.73 -1.65 6.18
C GLU A 112 -16.48 -1.96 4.69
N LEU A 113 -15.70 -1.13 3.99
CA LEU A 113 -15.33 -1.35 2.60
C LEU A 113 -14.51 -2.64 2.42
N MET A 114 -13.67 -2.97 3.40
CA MET A 114 -12.80 -4.15 3.36
C MET A 114 -13.49 -5.45 3.83
N ALA A 115 -14.63 -5.39 4.50
CA ALA A 115 -15.29 -6.54 5.13
C ALA A 115 -15.47 -7.75 4.18
N LYS A 116 -15.88 -7.51 2.93
CA LYS A 116 -16.04 -8.58 1.92
C LYS A 116 -14.70 -9.23 1.54
N ARG A 117 -13.61 -8.47 1.52
CA ARG A 117 -12.28 -9.00 1.20
C ARG A 117 -11.75 -9.87 2.32
N PHE A 118 -11.95 -9.46 3.58
CA PHE A 118 -11.64 -10.27 4.76
C PHE A 118 -12.37 -11.60 4.73
N THR A 119 -13.69 -11.59 4.50
CA THR A 119 -14.51 -12.81 4.38
C THR A 119 -14.01 -13.70 3.24
N ALA A 120 -13.69 -13.14 2.08
CA ALA A 120 -13.22 -13.90 0.92
C ALA A 120 -11.82 -14.52 1.13
N ALA A 121 -11.00 -13.91 1.97
CA ALA A 121 -9.66 -14.38 2.31
C ALA A 121 -9.63 -15.35 3.50
N ASP A 122 -10.76 -15.60 4.15
CA ASP A 122 -10.87 -16.38 5.39
C ASP A 122 -9.95 -15.81 6.50
N VAL A 123 -10.00 -14.48 6.68
CA VAL A 123 -9.26 -13.74 7.69
C VAL A 123 -10.24 -13.02 8.61
N GLU A 124 -10.13 -13.24 9.91
CA GLU A 124 -10.94 -12.55 10.92
C GLU A 124 -10.46 -11.10 11.08
N LEU A 125 -11.39 -10.15 11.00
CA LEU A 125 -11.13 -8.74 11.30
C LEU A 125 -11.58 -8.42 12.73
N ILE A 126 -10.63 -8.10 13.59
CA ILE A 126 -10.87 -7.71 14.98
C ILE A 126 -10.66 -6.19 15.07
N HIS A 127 -11.69 -5.46 15.44
CA HIS A 127 -11.62 -4.01 15.61
C HIS A 127 -11.96 -3.63 17.05
N GLU A 128 -11.08 -2.89 17.67
CA GLU A 128 -11.26 -2.30 18.99
C GLU A 128 -11.43 -0.78 18.81
N PRO A 129 -12.67 -0.28 18.59
CA PRO A 129 -12.91 1.12 18.34
C PRO A 129 -12.72 1.94 19.61
N ARG A 130 -12.14 3.11 19.43
CA ARG A 130 -12.04 4.09 20.50
C ARG A 130 -13.32 4.92 20.61
N THR A 131 -13.75 5.20 21.82
CA THR A 131 -14.79 6.18 22.10
C THR A 131 -14.13 7.49 22.52
N GLY A 132 -14.18 8.51 21.66
CA GLY A 132 -13.61 9.83 21.94
C GLY A 132 -13.96 10.81 20.82
N ASP A 133 -13.83 12.09 21.11
CA ASP A 133 -14.13 13.20 20.20
C ASP A 133 -12.83 13.82 19.62
N GLU A 134 -11.74 13.07 19.67
CA GLU A 134 -10.45 13.53 19.12
C GLU A 134 -10.56 13.79 17.63
N THR A 135 -9.92 14.86 17.19
CA THR A 135 -9.89 15.22 15.76
C THR A 135 -8.48 15.34 15.23
N VAL A 136 -8.32 14.98 13.98
CA VAL A 136 -7.09 15.16 13.20
C VAL A 136 -7.36 16.03 11.96
N GLN A 137 -6.36 16.76 11.49
CA GLN A 137 -6.48 17.54 10.27
C GLN A 137 -6.22 16.62 9.08
N ALA A 138 -7.28 16.15 8.44
CA ALA A 138 -7.16 15.17 7.35
C ALA A 138 -8.25 15.35 6.28
N ALA A 139 -7.96 14.90 5.06
CA ALA A 139 -8.97 14.56 4.09
C ALA A 139 -9.48 13.15 4.41
N PRO A 140 -10.79 12.93 4.65
CA PRO A 140 -11.33 11.62 5.01
C PRO A 140 -10.92 10.52 4.03
N SER A 141 -10.99 10.80 2.73
CA SER A 141 -10.61 9.87 1.67
C SER A 141 -9.14 9.43 1.75
N ALA A 142 -8.22 10.34 2.10
CA ALA A 142 -6.80 10.01 2.21
C ALA A 142 -6.51 9.09 3.40
N LEU A 143 -7.20 9.29 4.54
CA LEU A 143 -7.08 8.40 5.69
C LEU A 143 -7.69 7.02 5.40
N GLN A 144 -8.86 6.98 4.75
CA GLN A 144 -9.48 5.72 4.32
C GLN A 144 -8.56 4.94 3.37
N GLU A 145 -7.97 5.61 2.38
CA GLU A 145 -7.07 4.99 1.40
C GLU A 145 -5.81 4.42 2.09
N LEU A 146 -5.21 5.17 3.02
CA LEU A 146 -4.09 4.71 3.82
C LEU A 146 -4.41 3.41 4.57
N VAL A 147 -5.54 3.40 5.28
CA VAL A 147 -5.99 2.23 6.06
C VAL A 147 -6.27 1.04 5.13
N ILE A 148 -6.98 1.25 4.01
CA ILE A 148 -7.28 0.21 3.03
C ILE A 148 -5.99 -0.44 2.52
N HIS A 149 -4.97 0.34 2.18
CA HIS A 149 -3.69 -0.22 1.72
C HIS A 149 -2.98 -1.05 2.78
N LEU A 150 -3.01 -0.63 4.05
CA LEU A 150 -2.42 -1.42 5.13
C LEU A 150 -3.19 -2.71 5.39
N LEU A 151 -4.53 -2.66 5.37
CA LEU A 151 -5.38 -3.84 5.50
C LEU A 151 -5.20 -4.82 4.33
N ASP A 152 -5.07 -4.30 3.10
CA ASP A 152 -4.77 -5.12 1.93
C ASP A 152 -3.44 -5.85 2.09
N ASN A 153 -2.38 -5.16 2.53
CA ASN A 153 -1.09 -5.77 2.80
C ASN A 153 -1.20 -6.89 3.85
N ALA A 154 -1.97 -6.68 4.92
CA ALA A 154 -2.18 -7.68 5.96
C ALA A 154 -2.93 -8.93 5.45
N ILE A 155 -3.99 -8.75 4.63
CA ILE A 155 -4.70 -9.86 3.99
C ILE A 155 -3.77 -10.62 3.03
N GLU A 156 -3.01 -9.90 2.22
CA GLU A 156 -2.12 -10.47 1.21
C GLU A 156 -1.00 -11.30 1.83
N ALA A 157 -0.50 -10.92 3.01
CA ALA A 157 0.51 -11.68 3.74
C ALA A 157 0.05 -13.11 4.06
N TYR A 158 -1.25 -13.35 4.23
CA TYR A 158 -1.81 -14.68 4.45
C TYR A 158 -1.87 -15.55 3.19
N SER A 159 -1.79 -14.97 2.00
CA SER A 159 -1.82 -15.73 0.74
C SER A 159 -0.58 -16.60 0.54
N ASP A 160 0.54 -16.22 1.14
CA ASP A 160 1.84 -16.90 1.01
C ASP A 160 2.13 -17.93 2.13
N ILE A 161 1.33 -17.94 3.20
CA ILE A 161 1.59 -18.77 4.39
C ILE A 161 1.64 -20.29 4.13
N PRO A 162 0.76 -20.92 3.30
CA PRO A 162 0.75 -22.35 3.10
C PRO A 162 2.06 -22.91 2.54
N GLU A 163 2.80 -22.11 1.78
CA GLU A 163 4.06 -22.52 1.16
C GLU A 163 5.29 -22.15 1.98
N ARG A 164 5.19 -21.11 2.83
CA ARG A 164 6.34 -20.56 3.56
C ARG A 164 6.58 -21.18 4.92
N ASN A 165 5.55 -21.65 5.60
CA ASN A 165 5.71 -22.17 6.95
C ASN A 165 4.69 -23.27 7.29
N PRO A 166 5.00 -24.54 6.90
CA PRO A 166 4.14 -25.67 7.23
C PRO A 166 3.96 -25.89 8.74
N LEU A 167 4.79 -25.26 9.59
CA LEU A 167 4.67 -25.32 11.05
C LEU A 167 3.55 -24.43 11.58
N LEU A 168 3.06 -23.46 10.79
CA LEU A 168 1.89 -22.62 11.14
C LEU A 168 0.55 -23.31 10.83
N VAL A 169 0.56 -24.49 10.21
CA VAL A 169 -0.64 -25.29 9.89
C VAL A 169 -0.90 -26.34 11.00
N ASN A 170 -0.53 -26.06 12.23
CA ASN A 170 -0.92 -26.89 13.37
C ASN A 170 -2.35 -26.54 13.82
N GLU A 171 -3.09 -27.52 14.31
CA GLU A 171 -4.44 -27.37 14.87
C GLU A 171 -4.53 -26.37 16.03
N ASP A 172 -3.39 -25.96 16.62
CA ASP A 172 -3.25 -24.99 17.70
C ASP A 172 -2.92 -23.56 17.22
N VAL A 173 -2.78 -23.31 15.90
CA VAL A 173 -2.55 -21.95 15.38
C VAL A 173 -3.86 -21.18 15.40
N PRO A 174 -3.91 -19.98 16.02
CA PRO A 174 -5.11 -19.18 16.02
C PRO A 174 -5.59 -18.91 14.59
N PRO A 175 -6.89 -18.79 14.37
CA PRO A 175 -7.43 -18.48 13.06
C PRO A 175 -6.73 -17.22 12.51
N ARG A 176 -6.61 -17.13 11.18
CA ARG A 176 -6.02 -15.96 10.50
C ARG A 176 -6.76 -14.71 10.96
N TRP A 177 -6.06 -13.74 11.48
CA TRP A 177 -6.68 -12.53 12.01
C TRP A 177 -5.87 -11.29 11.69
N VAL A 178 -6.58 -10.17 11.58
CA VAL A 178 -6.01 -8.82 11.55
C VAL A 178 -6.70 -8.03 12.65
N ARG A 179 -5.92 -7.45 13.54
CA ARG A 179 -6.42 -6.62 14.63
C ARG A 179 -6.15 -5.15 14.34
N VAL A 180 -7.17 -4.32 14.53
CA VAL A 180 -7.08 -2.87 14.39
C VAL A 180 -7.42 -2.24 15.73
N VAL A 181 -6.47 -1.48 16.26
CA VAL A 181 -6.59 -0.81 17.57
C VAL A 181 -6.39 0.68 17.41
N GLU A 182 -7.22 1.46 18.09
CA GLU A 182 -7.14 2.91 18.16
C GLU A 182 -6.68 3.36 19.54
N ALA A 183 -5.74 4.28 19.58
CA ALA A 183 -5.24 4.85 20.82
C ALA A 183 -4.93 6.35 20.64
N VAL A 184 -4.82 7.04 21.76
CA VAL A 184 -4.22 8.39 21.82
C VAL A 184 -3.00 8.29 22.70
N HIS A 185 -1.89 8.79 22.19
CA HIS A 185 -0.65 8.88 22.94
C HIS A 185 -0.08 10.29 22.79
N GLU A 186 0.04 11.01 23.89
CA GLU A 186 0.45 12.41 23.92
C GLU A 186 -0.45 13.30 23.05
N GLN A 187 0.06 13.78 21.92
CA GLN A 187 -0.65 14.63 20.96
C GLN A 187 -0.92 13.92 19.63
N ASP A 188 -0.80 12.59 19.61
CA ASP A 188 -1.01 11.79 18.39
C ASP A 188 -2.20 10.86 18.58
N PHE A 189 -3.01 10.75 17.52
CA PHE A 189 -3.93 9.64 17.31
C PHE A 189 -3.17 8.50 16.65
N ILE A 190 -3.26 7.32 17.24
CA ILE A 190 -2.52 6.11 16.82
C ILE A 190 -3.50 5.10 16.28
N ILE A 191 -3.26 4.61 15.07
CA ILE A 191 -3.92 3.43 14.49
C ILE A 191 -2.89 2.34 14.38
N THR A 192 -3.14 1.21 15.02
CA THR A 192 -2.28 0.02 14.95
C THR A 192 -3.02 -1.07 14.18
N ILE A 193 -2.40 -1.61 13.15
CA ILE A 193 -2.89 -2.74 12.35
C ILE A 193 -1.89 -3.88 12.53
N GLU A 194 -2.31 -4.95 13.18
CA GLU A 194 -1.50 -6.11 13.52
C GLU A 194 -2.01 -7.34 12.76
N ASP A 195 -1.11 -8.12 12.18
CA ASP A 195 -1.39 -9.42 11.60
C ASP A 195 -0.53 -10.52 12.23
N ALA A 196 -0.89 -11.77 12.01
CA ALA A 196 -0.15 -12.95 12.46
C ALA A 196 0.41 -13.76 11.28
N ALA A 197 0.78 -13.10 10.19
CA ALA A 197 1.18 -13.72 8.94
C ALA A 197 2.68 -14.00 8.80
N GLY A 198 3.44 -14.09 9.91
CA GLY A 198 4.85 -14.44 9.91
C GLY A 198 5.83 -13.29 9.71
N GLY A 199 5.33 -12.04 9.58
CA GLY A 199 6.14 -10.83 9.58
C GLY A 199 7.00 -10.61 8.33
N LEU A 200 7.91 -9.63 8.43
CA LEU A 200 8.88 -9.28 7.39
C LEU A 200 10.30 -9.68 7.80
N ALA A 201 11.09 -10.17 6.86
CA ALA A 201 12.51 -10.35 7.08
C ALA A 201 13.19 -8.98 7.36
N ALA A 202 14.15 -8.97 8.32
CA ALA A 202 14.79 -7.72 8.76
C ALA A 202 15.42 -6.93 7.60
N GLU A 203 16.01 -7.63 6.62
CA GLU A 203 16.63 -7.01 5.45
C GLU A 203 15.64 -6.28 4.54
N ILE A 204 14.35 -6.64 4.65
CA ILE A 204 13.27 -6.03 3.86
C ILE A 204 12.60 -4.92 4.66
N ALA A 205 12.50 -5.05 5.98
CA ALA A 205 11.82 -4.08 6.84
C ALA A 205 12.34 -2.66 6.64
N ASP A 206 13.67 -2.47 6.61
CA ASP A 206 14.32 -1.18 6.38
C ASP A 206 14.03 -0.55 5.01
N ARG A 207 13.60 -1.37 4.05
CA ARG A 207 13.35 -0.98 2.66
C ARG A 207 11.90 -1.11 2.25
N ALA A 208 11.03 -1.55 3.15
CA ALA A 208 9.63 -1.88 2.86
C ALA A 208 8.84 -0.71 2.28
N PHE A 209 9.20 0.52 2.65
CA PHE A 209 8.60 1.74 2.11
C PHE A 209 9.18 2.22 0.78
N LEU A 210 10.24 1.57 0.28
CA LEU A 210 10.80 1.92 -1.03
C LEU A 210 9.90 1.33 -2.14
N PRO A 211 9.73 2.06 -3.24
CA PRO A 211 8.94 1.59 -4.37
C PRO A 211 9.44 0.26 -4.92
N PHE A 212 8.51 -0.60 -5.32
CA PHE A 212 8.75 -1.90 -5.95
C PHE A 212 9.47 -2.94 -5.07
N VAL A 213 9.59 -2.69 -3.77
CA VAL A 213 10.03 -3.68 -2.81
C VAL A 213 8.84 -4.59 -2.48
N THR A 214 8.99 -5.89 -2.71
CA THR A 214 7.96 -6.91 -2.43
C THR A 214 8.62 -8.23 -2.09
N THR A 215 7.99 -8.99 -1.21
CA THR A 215 8.37 -10.37 -0.87
C THR A 215 7.66 -11.40 -1.76
N ALA A 216 6.64 -10.99 -2.52
CA ALA A 216 5.84 -11.87 -3.34
C ALA A 216 6.66 -12.41 -4.53
N GLU A 217 7.00 -13.70 -4.50
CA GLU A 217 7.83 -14.36 -5.52
C GLU A 217 7.17 -14.38 -6.91
N ASN A 218 5.84 -14.41 -6.97
CA ASN A 218 5.09 -14.51 -8.22
C ASN A 218 4.76 -13.16 -8.86
N GLY A 219 5.29 -12.05 -8.33
CA GLY A 219 4.96 -10.70 -8.83
C GLY A 219 3.47 -10.38 -8.73
N SER A 220 2.76 -11.01 -7.80
CA SER A 220 1.34 -10.76 -7.51
C SER A 220 1.12 -9.32 -7.07
N HIS A 221 2.11 -8.70 -6.45
CA HIS A 221 2.05 -7.35 -5.91
C HIS A 221 3.08 -6.42 -6.56
N ALA A 222 2.68 -5.16 -6.75
CA ALA A 222 3.51 -4.16 -7.40
C ALA A 222 4.62 -3.59 -6.49
N GLY A 223 4.61 -3.91 -5.18
CA GLY A 223 5.52 -3.32 -4.20
C GLY A 223 5.36 -1.80 -4.05
N LEU A 224 4.15 -1.29 -4.28
CA LEU A 224 3.83 0.14 -4.18
C LEU A 224 2.96 0.48 -2.97
N GLY A 225 2.26 -0.49 -2.38
CA GLY A 225 1.30 -0.26 -1.30
C GLY A 225 1.89 0.51 -0.12
N LEU A 226 2.99 0.05 0.43
CA LEU A 226 3.64 0.71 1.57
C LEU A 226 4.25 2.07 1.21
N THR A 227 4.75 2.24 -0.02
CA THR A 227 5.22 3.55 -0.49
C THR A 227 4.07 4.56 -0.58
N VAL A 228 2.89 4.12 -1.02
CA VAL A 228 1.65 4.92 -1.00
C VAL A 228 1.27 5.26 0.43
N CYS A 229 1.29 4.28 1.35
CA CYS A 229 1.02 4.51 2.77
C CYS A 229 1.92 5.59 3.38
N ALA A 230 3.23 5.53 3.13
CA ALA A 230 4.17 6.55 3.62
C ALA A 230 3.86 7.94 3.05
N SER A 231 3.51 8.03 1.76
CA SER A 231 3.15 9.29 1.12
C SER A 231 1.84 9.87 1.67
N LEU A 232 0.82 9.02 1.86
CA LEU A 232 -0.47 9.43 2.43
C LEU A 232 -0.30 9.88 3.89
N ALA A 233 0.39 9.09 4.73
CA ALA A 233 0.66 9.46 6.12
C ALA A 233 1.37 10.82 6.22
N ALA A 234 2.40 11.04 5.40
CA ALA A 234 3.10 12.34 5.34
C ALA A 234 2.19 13.49 4.88
N SER A 235 1.26 13.24 3.94
CA SER A 235 0.29 14.26 3.50
C SER A 235 -0.72 14.64 4.58
N LEU A 236 -0.97 13.74 5.52
CA LEU A 236 -1.81 13.94 6.70
C LEU A 236 -1.03 14.54 7.89
N GLY A 237 0.23 14.93 7.68
CA GLY A 237 1.11 15.46 8.73
C GLY A 237 1.60 14.42 9.72
N GLY A 238 1.37 13.14 9.42
CA GLY A 238 1.71 12.00 10.27
C GLY A 238 2.84 11.14 9.72
N ALA A 239 2.96 9.93 10.26
CA ALA A 239 3.93 8.93 9.85
C ALA A 239 3.35 7.52 9.95
N VAL A 240 3.95 6.58 9.22
CA VAL A 240 3.68 5.14 9.34
C VAL A 240 4.98 4.40 9.60
N THR A 241 4.94 3.45 10.53
CA THR A 241 6.06 2.54 10.85
C THR A 241 5.62 1.10 10.73
N LEU A 242 6.59 0.19 10.59
CA LEU A 242 6.39 -1.24 10.54
C LEU A 242 7.31 -1.89 11.56
N ASP A 243 6.75 -2.65 12.46
CA ASP A 243 7.47 -3.33 13.51
C ASP A 243 7.20 -4.85 13.41
N PRO A 244 8.21 -5.66 13.00
CA PRO A 244 8.09 -7.11 12.99
C PRO A 244 7.88 -7.64 14.40
N THR A 245 6.98 -8.62 14.55
CA THR A 245 6.73 -9.34 15.80
C THR A 245 7.06 -10.83 15.63
N GLU A 246 6.99 -11.60 16.72
CA GLU A 246 7.17 -13.05 16.66
C GLU A 246 6.09 -13.76 15.83
N LEU A 247 4.90 -13.18 15.74
CA LEU A 247 3.75 -13.76 15.04
C LEU A 247 3.54 -13.19 13.64
N GLY A 248 3.87 -11.90 13.43
CA GLY A 248 3.54 -11.21 12.21
C GLY A 248 4.13 -9.81 12.13
N LEU A 249 3.33 -8.87 11.67
CA LEU A 249 3.72 -7.48 11.46
C LEU A 249 2.75 -6.54 12.15
N VAL A 250 3.28 -5.47 12.74
CA VAL A 250 2.52 -4.34 13.29
C VAL A 250 2.79 -3.10 12.45
N ALA A 251 1.78 -2.59 11.77
CA ALA A 251 1.82 -1.29 11.11
C ALA A 251 1.21 -0.25 12.05
N THR A 252 1.97 0.79 12.36
CA THR A 252 1.52 1.88 13.24
C THR A 252 1.45 3.19 12.47
N VAL A 253 0.25 3.76 12.38
CA VAL A 253 0.01 5.11 11.83
C VAL A 253 -0.10 6.09 12.99
N ARG A 254 0.64 7.19 12.93
CA ARG A 254 0.59 8.32 13.88
C ARG A 254 0.09 9.55 13.16
N LEU A 255 -0.96 10.17 13.69
CA LEU A 255 -1.56 11.38 13.14
C LEU A 255 -1.63 12.44 14.27
N PRO A 256 -1.11 13.67 14.05
CA PRO A 256 -1.19 14.71 15.06
C PRO A 256 -2.63 15.12 15.32
N LEU A 257 -2.98 15.20 16.60
CA LEU A 257 -4.28 15.72 17.04
C LEU A 257 -4.37 17.21 16.77
N VAL A 258 -5.55 17.66 16.40
CA VAL A 258 -5.87 19.10 16.39
C VAL A 258 -6.01 19.56 17.84
N SER A 259 -5.14 20.47 18.26
CA SER A 259 -5.28 21.08 19.59
C SER A 259 -6.62 21.80 19.66
N ALA A 260 -7.47 21.41 20.62
CA ALA A 260 -8.64 22.22 20.97
C ALA A 260 -8.13 23.56 21.51
N PHE A 261 -8.38 24.64 20.76
CA PHE A 261 -8.16 26.02 21.24
C PHE A 261 -9.26 26.44 22.22
#